data_55eaeeaaa44515605345e2538e00be4d
#
_entry.id   55eaeeaaa44515605345e2538e00be4d
#
_cell.length_a   1.000
_cell.length_b   1.000
_cell.length_c   1.000
_cell.angle_alpha   90.00
_cell.angle_beta   90.00
_cell.angle_gamma   90.00
#
_symmetry.space_group_name_H-M   'P 1'
#
loop_
_entity.id
_entity.type
_entity.pdbx_description
1 polymer ?
#
loop_
_entity_poly.entity_id
_entity_poly.type
_entity_poly.pdbx_seq_one_letter_code
_entity_poly.pdbx_strand_id
1 'polypeptide(L)'
;MGGVEALRVGLHEYDDRWPDVYREHHDRIRSALTGVDADVEHIGSTSVPGLAAKPVVDVVVAVDDVTAEEDHLDRLLAAGYELRVREPGHRLVRTPARDVHVHVYARGDAAVGEYLLLRDHLRADADDRALYERTKRELMARDWDDTNAYADAKGEVIARIKARARERGGR
;
A
#
# COMPACT_ATOMS: atom_id res chain seq x y z
N MET A 1 1.73 21.27 4.67
CA MET A 1 3.01 21.27 3.91
C MET A 1 3.48 19.89 3.45
N GLY A 2 2.77 18.82 3.73
CA GLY A 2 3.17 17.45 3.36
C GLY A 2 2.90 17.03 1.91
N GLY A 3 2.09 17.77 1.15
CA GLY A 3 1.67 17.34 -0.19
C GLY A 3 2.65 17.61 -1.33
N VAL A 4 3.51 18.60 -1.19
CA VAL A 4 4.44 19.01 -2.27
C VAL A 4 5.68 18.13 -2.30
N GLU A 5 6.09 17.59 -1.17
CA GLU A 5 7.25 16.69 -1.10
C GLU A 5 6.97 15.32 -1.74
N ALA A 6 5.75 14.81 -1.59
CA ALA A 6 5.34 13.52 -2.14
C ALA A 6 5.35 13.48 -3.67
N LEU A 7 5.14 14.62 -4.34
CA LEU A 7 5.18 14.74 -5.80
C LEU A 7 6.60 14.81 -6.35
N ARG A 8 7.59 15.16 -5.51
CA ARG A 8 8.99 15.26 -5.90
C ARG A 8 9.75 13.95 -5.85
N VAL A 9 9.22 12.95 -5.15
CA VAL A 9 9.79 11.60 -5.14
C VAL A 9 9.39 10.91 -6.44
N GLY A 10 10.32 10.83 -7.39
CA GLY A 10 10.09 10.20 -8.69
C GLY A 10 9.82 8.71 -8.61
N LEU A 11 9.28 8.16 -9.69
CA LEU A 11 9.18 6.72 -9.87
C LEU A 11 10.58 6.13 -10.08
N HIS A 12 10.85 5.02 -9.37
CA HIS A 12 12.02 4.19 -9.58
C HIS A 12 11.64 2.95 -10.38
N GLU A 13 12.54 2.48 -11.23
CA GLU A 13 12.36 1.18 -11.86
C GLU A 13 12.17 0.10 -10.80
N TYR A 14 11.50 -1.00 -11.15
CA TYR A 14 11.26 -2.10 -10.21
C TYR A 14 12.58 -2.56 -9.57
N ASP A 15 12.58 -2.70 -8.26
CA ASP A 15 13.73 -3.14 -7.49
C ASP A 15 13.47 -4.55 -6.92
N ASP A 16 14.29 -5.51 -7.32
CA ASP A 16 14.21 -6.91 -6.88
C ASP A 16 14.38 -7.09 -5.36
N ARG A 17 14.86 -6.06 -4.66
CA ARG A 17 14.99 -6.07 -3.20
C ARG A 17 13.68 -5.79 -2.47
N TRP A 18 12.67 -5.22 -3.13
CA TRP A 18 11.40 -4.91 -2.47
C TRP A 18 10.71 -6.13 -1.86
N PRO A 19 10.66 -7.30 -2.51
CA PRO A 19 10.15 -8.51 -1.87
C PRO A 19 10.93 -8.92 -0.62
N ASP A 20 12.25 -8.71 -0.59
CA ASP A 20 13.09 -9.02 0.57
C ASP A 20 12.85 -8.05 1.72
N VAL A 21 12.70 -6.76 1.42
CA VAL A 21 12.30 -5.74 2.41
C VAL A 21 10.95 -6.10 3.02
N TYR A 22 9.99 -6.48 2.17
CA TYR A 22 8.68 -6.93 2.66
C TYR A 22 8.82 -8.14 3.61
N ARG A 23 9.58 -9.16 3.22
CA ARG A 23 9.75 -10.36 4.07
C ARG A 23 10.37 -10.03 5.43
N GLU A 24 11.36 -9.15 5.47
CA GLU A 24 11.95 -8.69 6.73
C GLU A 24 10.89 -8.05 7.63
N HIS A 25 10.07 -7.16 7.06
CA HIS A 25 9.01 -6.49 7.82
C HIS A 25 7.84 -7.42 8.14
N HIS A 26 7.50 -8.36 7.26
CA HIS A 26 6.54 -9.43 7.56
C HIS A 26 6.95 -10.17 8.83
N ASP A 27 8.20 -10.60 8.92
CA ASP A 27 8.71 -11.35 10.06
C ASP A 27 8.74 -10.49 11.34
N ARG A 28 9.14 -9.22 11.21
CA ARG A 28 9.12 -8.25 12.32
C ARG A 28 7.70 -8.03 12.86
N ILE A 29 6.75 -7.85 11.98
CA ILE A 29 5.33 -7.66 12.34
C ILE A 29 4.78 -8.93 13.00
N ARG A 30 5.05 -10.10 12.42
CA ARG A 30 4.62 -11.38 13.00
C ARG A 30 5.18 -11.58 14.40
N SER A 31 6.44 -11.25 14.64
CA SER A 31 7.06 -11.34 15.96
C SER A 31 6.42 -10.35 16.94
N ALA A 32 6.18 -9.12 16.52
CA ALA A 32 5.52 -8.10 17.35
C ALA A 32 4.09 -8.51 17.73
N LEU A 33 3.37 -9.16 16.83
CA LEU A 33 1.97 -9.56 17.00
C LEU A 33 1.83 -11.03 17.42
N THR A 34 2.85 -11.60 18.09
CA THR A 34 2.78 -12.96 18.60
C THR A 34 1.55 -13.15 19.49
N GLY A 35 0.74 -14.18 19.21
CA GLY A 35 -0.49 -14.47 19.94
C GLY A 35 -1.71 -13.67 19.44
N VAL A 36 -1.54 -12.74 18.53
CA VAL A 36 -2.63 -12.00 17.88
C VAL A 36 -2.89 -12.61 16.51
N ASP A 37 -4.16 -12.92 16.23
CA ASP A 37 -4.56 -13.41 14.92
C ASP A 37 -4.62 -12.24 13.94
N ALA A 38 -3.69 -12.22 12.99
CA ALA A 38 -3.54 -11.14 12.02
C ALA A 38 -3.10 -11.69 10.66
N ASP A 39 -3.64 -11.13 9.60
CA ASP A 39 -3.18 -11.39 8.23
C ASP A 39 -2.22 -10.28 7.80
N VAL A 40 -1.09 -10.64 7.20
CA VAL A 40 -0.06 -9.69 6.76
C VAL A 40 0.20 -9.91 5.27
N GLU A 41 0.05 -8.84 4.47
CA GLU A 41 0.19 -8.91 3.02
C GLU A 41 0.99 -7.73 2.46
N HIS A 42 1.80 -8.00 1.44
CA HIS A 42 2.47 -6.97 0.65
C HIS A 42 1.46 -6.36 -0.32
N ILE A 43 1.28 -5.06 -0.28
CA ILE A 43 0.36 -4.32 -1.15
C ILE A 43 1.08 -3.16 -1.84
N GLY A 44 0.33 -2.42 -2.66
CA GLY A 44 0.88 -1.26 -3.38
C GLY A 44 1.75 -1.64 -4.57
N SER A 45 2.29 -0.64 -5.22
CA SER A 45 3.04 -0.83 -6.49
C SER A 45 4.30 -1.67 -6.32
N THR A 46 4.99 -1.58 -5.17
CA THR A 46 6.19 -2.39 -4.92
C THR A 46 5.90 -3.89 -4.78
N SER A 47 4.63 -4.26 -4.60
CA SER A 47 4.19 -5.66 -4.52
C SER A 47 4.01 -6.33 -5.88
N VAL A 48 4.13 -5.58 -6.96
CA VAL A 48 3.89 -6.05 -8.34
C VAL A 48 5.23 -6.14 -9.09
N PRO A 49 5.70 -7.36 -9.40
CA PRO A 49 6.95 -7.53 -10.13
C PRO A 49 6.96 -6.78 -11.47
N GLY A 50 8.05 -6.08 -11.73
CA GLY A 50 8.25 -5.34 -12.97
C GLY A 50 7.60 -3.96 -13.01
N LEU A 51 6.84 -3.56 -11.99
CA LEU A 51 6.16 -2.26 -11.95
C LEU A 51 7.07 -1.20 -11.32
N ALA A 52 7.27 -0.09 -12.01
CA ALA A 52 7.95 1.08 -11.45
C ALA A 52 7.09 1.70 -10.33
N ALA A 53 7.73 2.13 -9.26
CA ALA A 53 7.04 2.63 -8.08
C ALA A 53 7.89 3.66 -7.33
N LYS A 54 7.25 4.43 -6.46
CA LYS A 54 7.98 5.13 -5.40
C LYS A 54 8.61 4.07 -4.48
N PRO A 55 9.84 4.29 -3.98
CA PRO A 55 10.55 3.29 -3.18
C PRO A 55 10.01 3.21 -1.73
N VAL A 56 8.74 2.97 -1.60
CA VAL A 56 8.04 2.76 -0.33
C VAL A 56 7.32 1.42 -0.39
N VAL A 57 7.70 0.51 0.48
CA VAL A 57 7.04 -0.79 0.61
C VAL A 57 5.79 -0.62 1.47
N ASP A 58 4.64 -0.98 0.93
CA ASP A 58 3.37 -0.93 1.65
C ASP A 58 2.97 -2.33 2.11
N VAL A 59 2.57 -2.41 3.38
CA VAL A 59 2.10 -3.64 4.02
C VAL A 59 0.70 -3.39 4.57
N VAL A 60 -0.20 -4.33 4.42
CA VAL A 60 -1.49 -4.32 5.12
C VAL A 60 -1.52 -5.41 6.18
N VAL A 61 -2.00 -5.05 7.35
CA VAL A 61 -2.24 -5.95 8.48
C VAL A 61 -3.74 -5.91 8.78
N ALA A 62 -4.40 -7.06 8.69
CA ALA A 62 -5.81 -7.20 9.02
C ALA A 62 -5.94 -7.89 10.38
N VAL A 63 -6.61 -7.22 11.32
CA VAL A 63 -6.84 -7.69 12.68
C VAL A 63 -8.34 -7.80 12.97
N ASP A 64 -8.72 -8.53 14.00
CA ASP A 64 -10.14 -8.67 14.34
C ASP A 64 -10.74 -7.36 14.84
N ASP A 65 -10.01 -6.62 15.68
CA ASP A 65 -10.47 -5.36 16.26
C ASP A 65 -9.39 -4.29 16.17
N VAL A 66 -9.56 -3.35 15.24
CA VAL A 66 -8.63 -2.25 15.04
C VAL A 66 -8.62 -1.26 16.21
N THR A 67 -9.66 -1.24 17.05
CA THR A 67 -9.74 -0.38 18.23
C THR A 67 -8.98 -0.93 19.44
N ALA A 68 -8.67 -2.23 19.44
CA ALA A 68 -7.83 -2.87 20.45
C ALA A 68 -6.34 -2.56 20.23
N GLU A 69 -5.98 -1.28 20.39
CA GLU A 69 -4.64 -0.77 20.04
C GLU A 69 -3.52 -1.42 20.84
N GLU A 70 -3.79 -1.87 22.06
CA GLU A 70 -2.81 -2.61 22.89
C GLU A 70 -2.39 -3.94 22.27
N ASP A 71 -3.23 -4.53 21.44
CA ASP A 71 -2.95 -5.81 20.78
C ASP A 71 -2.14 -5.65 19.50
N HIS A 72 -2.14 -4.48 18.90
CA HIS A 72 -1.43 -4.27 17.63
C HIS A 72 -0.59 -2.98 17.59
N LEU A 73 -1.19 -1.81 17.79
CA LEU A 73 -0.49 -0.54 17.62
C LEU A 73 0.67 -0.40 18.59
N ASP A 74 0.44 -0.61 19.89
CA ASP A 74 1.47 -0.49 20.92
C ASP A 74 2.64 -1.44 20.64
N ARG A 75 2.35 -2.64 20.16
CA ARG A 75 3.35 -3.64 19.83
C ARG A 75 4.16 -3.26 18.59
N LEU A 76 3.51 -2.68 17.56
CA LEU A 76 4.20 -2.20 16.37
C LEU A 76 5.11 -1.01 16.70
N LEU A 77 4.66 -0.09 17.55
CA LEU A 77 5.50 1.02 18.02
C LEU A 77 6.72 0.50 18.81
N ALA A 78 6.52 -0.50 19.66
CA ALA A 78 7.61 -1.14 20.38
C ALA A 78 8.60 -1.85 19.44
N ALA A 79 8.14 -2.30 18.27
CA ALA A 79 8.97 -2.94 17.24
C ALA A 79 9.75 -1.94 16.36
N GLY A 80 9.61 -0.63 16.61
CA GLY A 80 10.39 0.41 15.93
C GLY A 80 9.62 1.22 14.88
N TYR A 81 8.32 0.96 14.71
CA TYR A 81 7.49 1.78 13.83
C TYR A 81 7.02 3.06 14.54
N GLU A 82 6.69 4.07 13.76
CA GLU A 82 6.16 5.35 14.23
C GLU A 82 4.73 5.53 13.77
N LEU A 83 3.85 6.03 14.64
CA LEU A 83 2.47 6.33 14.28
C LEU A 83 2.41 7.53 13.32
N ARG A 84 1.72 7.35 12.20
CA ARG A 84 1.53 8.41 11.19
C ARG A 84 0.08 8.85 11.08
N VAL A 85 -0.86 7.92 11.11
CA VAL A 85 -2.30 8.20 11.00
C VAL A 85 -3.07 7.35 12.00
N ARG A 86 -4.00 8.00 12.70
CA ARG A 86 -5.01 7.35 13.54
C ARG A 86 -6.37 7.95 13.17
N GLU A 87 -7.20 7.14 12.56
CA GLU A 87 -8.54 7.54 12.13
C GLU A 87 -9.52 6.37 12.30
N PRO A 88 -10.84 6.61 12.29
CA PRO A 88 -11.81 5.51 12.43
C PRO A 88 -11.54 4.40 11.42
N GLY A 89 -11.35 3.18 11.91
CA GLY A 89 -11.14 1.99 11.09
C GLY A 89 -9.74 1.81 10.52
N HIS A 90 -8.84 2.77 10.71
CA HIS A 90 -7.51 2.73 10.08
C HIS A 90 -6.41 3.26 11.00
N ARG A 91 -5.30 2.54 11.03
CA ARG A 91 -4.03 3.02 11.61
C ARG A 91 -2.93 2.89 10.57
N LEU A 92 -2.07 3.88 10.49
CA LEU A 92 -0.87 3.83 9.65
C LEU A 92 0.35 4.05 10.53
N VAL A 93 1.24 3.08 10.51
CA VAL A 93 2.58 3.23 11.10
C VAL A 93 3.62 3.12 9.99
N ARG A 94 4.81 3.65 10.23
CA ARG A 94 5.89 3.63 9.26
C ARG A 94 7.24 3.51 9.93
N THR A 95 8.25 3.10 9.19
CA THR A 95 9.64 3.15 9.64
C THR A 95 10.09 4.61 9.81
N PRO A 96 11.03 4.89 10.73
CA PRO A 96 11.65 6.22 10.83
C PRO A 96 12.26 6.72 9.52
N ALA A 97 12.82 5.81 8.71
CA ALA A 97 13.35 6.11 7.37
C ALA A 97 12.27 6.39 6.33
N ARG A 98 10.99 6.15 6.64
CA ARG A 98 9.82 6.37 5.76
C ARG A 98 9.81 5.52 4.50
N ASP A 99 10.50 4.41 4.52
CA ASP A 99 10.64 3.47 3.40
C ASP A 99 9.67 2.27 3.47
N VAL A 100 8.99 2.10 4.60
CA VAL A 100 7.94 1.07 4.79
C VAL A 100 6.75 1.69 5.51
N HIS A 101 5.57 1.49 4.93
CA HIS A 101 4.28 1.87 5.49
C HIS A 101 3.48 0.62 5.85
N VAL A 102 2.94 0.58 7.06
CA VAL A 102 2.12 -0.53 7.55
C VAL A 102 0.72 0.00 7.86
N HIS A 103 -0.25 -0.43 7.07
CA HIS A 103 -1.65 -0.09 7.24
C HIS A 103 -2.35 -1.16 8.05
N VAL A 104 -3.05 -0.78 9.12
CA VAL A 104 -3.81 -1.70 9.96
C VAL A 104 -5.30 -1.43 9.78
N TYR A 105 -6.03 -2.47 9.39
CA TYR A 105 -7.49 -2.44 9.21
C TYR A 105 -8.13 -3.62 9.93
N ALA A 106 -9.43 -3.54 10.18
CA ALA A 106 -10.20 -4.69 10.61
C ALA A 106 -10.36 -5.70 9.45
N ARG A 107 -10.38 -6.99 9.78
CA ARG A 107 -10.76 -8.01 8.81
C ARG A 107 -12.15 -7.71 8.28
N GLY A 108 -12.34 -7.90 6.97
CA GLY A 108 -13.58 -7.58 6.30
C GLY A 108 -13.75 -6.10 5.93
N ASP A 109 -12.83 -5.23 6.32
CA ASP A 109 -12.82 -3.86 5.80
C ASP A 109 -12.65 -3.88 4.29
N ALA A 110 -13.48 -3.11 3.58
CA ALA A 110 -13.44 -3.03 2.12
C ALA A 110 -12.07 -2.63 1.59
N ALA A 111 -11.32 -1.79 2.32
CA ALA A 111 -9.99 -1.34 1.92
C ALA A 111 -9.02 -2.52 1.72
N VAL A 112 -9.07 -3.52 2.59
CA VAL A 112 -8.19 -4.71 2.48
C VAL A 112 -8.47 -5.46 1.18
N GLY A 113 -9.74 -5.74 0.89
CA GLY A 113 -10.14 -6.40 -0.35
C GLY A 113 -9.75 -5.63 -1.60
N GLU A 114 -9.89 -4.31 -1.58
CA GLU A 114 -9.52 -3.43 -2.69
C GLU A 114 -8.01 -3.44 -2.97
N TYR A 115 -7.18 -3.38 -1.92
CA TYR A 115 -5.71 -3.50 -2.07
C TYR A 115 -5.30 -4.83 -2.70
N LEU A 116 -5.86 -5.93 -2.22
CA LEU A 116 -5.53 -7.26 -2.70
C LEU A 116 -6.03 -7.47 -4.14
N LEU A 117 -7.22 -6.98 -4.46
CA LEU A 117 -7.79 -7.04 -5.81
C LEU A 117 -6.89 -6.34 -6.82
N LEU A 118 -6.47 -5.11 -6.53
CA LEU A 118 -5.60 -4.34 -7.41
C LEU A 118 -4.23 -5.01 -7.58
N ARG A 119 -3.62 -5.43 -6.48
CA ARG A 119 -2.33 -6.14 -6.49
C ARG A 119 -2.38 -7.39 -7.38
N ASP A 120 -3.34 -8.26 -7.13
CA ASP A 120 -3.43 -9.55 -7.81
C ASP A 120 -3.72 -9.37 -9.30
N HIS A 121 -4.58 -8.41 -9.63
CA HIS A 121 -4.87 -8.08 -11.02
C HIS A 121 -3.65 -7.54 -11.76
N LEU A 122 -2.92 -6.59 -11.17
CA LEU A 122 -1.73 -6.02 -11.80
C LEU A 122 -0.59 -7.04 -11.93
N ARG A 123 -0.52 -8.02 -11.04
CA ARG A 123 0.41 -9.16 -11.18
C ARG A 123 0.05 -10.06 -12.35
N ALA A 124 -1.24 -10.26 -12.61
CA ALA A 124 -1.75 -11.21 -13.60
C ALA A 124 -1.94 -10.60 -15.00
N ASP A 125 -2.14 -9.29 -15.10
CA ASP A 125 -2.48 -8.61 -16.34
C ASP A 125 -1.39 -7.64 -16.75
N ALA A 126 -0.59 -8.04 -17.76
CA ALA A 126 0.53 -7.23 -18.25
C ALA A 126 0.06 -5.93 -18.91
N ASP A 127 -1.09 -5.93 -19.58
CA ASP A 127 -1.61 -4.75 -20.26
C ASP A 127 -2.08 -3.69 -19.25
N ASP A 128 -2.81 -4.10 -18.24
CA ASP A 128 -3.27 -3.19 -17.18
C ASP A 128 -2.11 -2.72 -16.30
N ARG A 129 -1.11 -3.57 -16.07
CA ARG A 129 0.12 -3.17 -15.39
C ARG A 129 0.86 -2.07 -16.18
N ALA A 130 0.99 -2.22 -17.48
CA ALA A 130 1.61 -1.23 -18.36
C ALA A 130 0.79 0.08 -18.40
N LEU A 131 -0.53 -0.02 -18.48
CA LEU A 131 -1.43 1.14 -18.43
C LEU A 131 -1.28 1.90 -17.11
N TYR A 132 -1.25 1.20 -15.99
CA TYR A 132 -1.09 1.79 -14.66
C TYR A 132 0.24 2.53 -14.54
N GLU A 133 1.35 1.91 -14.96
CA GLU A 133 2.68 2.53 -14.93
C GLU A 133 2.74 3.77 -15.84
N ARG A 134 2.27 3.66 -17.07
CA ARG A 134 2.25 4.77 -18.04
C ARG A 134 1.45 5.95 -17.50
N THR A 135 0.28 5.69 -16.92
CA THR A 135 -0.57 6.72 -16.33
C THR A 135 0.13 7.42 -15.17
N LYS A 136 0.77 6.67 -14.28
CA LYS A 136 1.53 7.24 -13.17
C LYS A 136 2.66 8.14 -13.68
N ARG A 137 3.41 7.71 -14.68
CA ARG A 137 4.51 8.50 -15.29
C ARG A 137 3.98 9.78 -15.91
N GLU A 138 2.88 9.71 -16.67
CA GLU A 138 2.24 10.87 -17.31
C GLU A 138 1.75 11.88 -16.27
N LEU A 139 1.08 11.41 -15.22
CA LEU A 139 0.57 12.26 -14.15
C LEU A 139 1.72 12.93 -13.37
N MET A 140 2.80 12.22 -13.10
CA MET A 140 3.95 12.77 -12.39
C MET A 140 4.77 13.75 -13.22
N ALA A 141 4.71 13.66 -14.55
CA ALA A 141 5.39 14.58 -15.46
C ALA A 141 4.69 15.92 -15.61
N ARG A 142 3.43 16.04 -15.17
CA ARG A 142 2.66 17.29 -15.20
C ARG A 142 2.93 18.13 -13.97
N ASP A 143 2.95 19.46 -14.17
CA ASP A 143 2.89 20.41 -13.06
C ASP A 143 1.46 20.43 -12.50
N TRP A 144 1.29 19.93 -11.29
CA TRP A 144 0.00 19.96 -10.62
C TRP A 144 -0.03 21.10 -9.61
N ASP A 145 -0.84 22.11 -9.90
CA ASP A 145 -1.12 23.21 -8.97
C ASP A 145 -1.99 22.74 -7.80
N ASP A 146 -2.66 21.58 -7.96
CA ASP A 146 -3.58 21.01 -7.00
C ASP A 146 -3.33 19.51 -6.83
N THR A 147 -2.93 19.12 -5.63
CA THR A 147 -2.72 17.71 -5.23
C THR A 147 -4.00 16.87 -5.35
N ASN A 148 -5.17 17.49 -5.18
CA ASN A 148 -6.46 16.80 -5.31
C ASN A 148 -6.73 16.39 -6.75
N ALA A 149 -6.41 17.27 -7.72
CA ALA A 149 -6.57 16.96 -9.14
C ALA A 149 -5.69 15.77 -9.58
N TYR A 150 -4.47 15.68 -9.06
CA TYR A 150 -3.58 14.52 -9.27
C TYR A 150 -4.20 13.24 -8.70
N ALA A 151 -4.66 13.29 -7.47
CA ALA A 151 -5.28 12.15 -6.79
C ALA A 151 -6.55 11.69 -7.52
N ASP A 152 -7.37 12.61 -8.00
CA ASP A 152 -8.59 12.32 -8.75
C ASP A 152 -8.29 11.64 -10.08
N ALA A 153 -7.32 12.15 -10.84
CA ALA A 153 -6.92 11.56 -12.12
C ALA A 153 -6.35 10.15 -11.95
N LYS A 154 -5.52 9.93 -10.92
CA LYS A 154 -4.99 8.62 -10.55
C LYS A 154 -6.11 7.67 -10.11
N GLY A 155 -7.06 8.18 -9.32
CA GLY A 155 -8.21 7.43 -8.83
C GLY A 155 -9.10 6.90 -9.94
N GLU A 156 -9.34 7.67 -11.00
CA GLU A 156 -10.13 7.23 -12.17
C GLU A 156 -9.52 6.01 -12.86
N VAL A 157 -8.21 6.02 -13.09
CA VAL A 157 -7.52 4.89 -13.75
C VAL A 157 -7.56 3.66 -12.86
N ILE A 158 -7.31 3.81 -11.56
CA ILE A 158 -7.40 2.73 -10.58
C ILE A 158 -8.81 2.13 -10.57
N ALA A 159 -9.85 2.98 -10.58
CA ALA A 159 -11.24 2.51 -10.59
C ALA A 159 -11.56 1.67 -11.84
N ARG A 160 -11.08 2.08 -13.01
CA ARG A 160 -11.26 1.31 -14.27
C ARG A 160 -10.55 -0.03 -14.23
N ILE A 161 -9.32 -0.07 -13.71
CA ILE A 161 -8.54 -1.30 -13.56
C ILE A 161 -9.24 -2.25 -12.59
N LYS A 162 -9.71 -1.76 -11.45
CA LYS A 162 -10.46 -2.54 -10.47
C LYS A 162 -11.77 -3.09 -11.04
N ALA A 163 -12.47 -2.31 -11.86
CA ALA A 163 -13.68 -2.79 -12.53
C ALA A 163 -13.39 -3.99 -13.42
N ARG A 164 -12.32 -3.95 -14.22
CA ARG A 164 -11.88 -5.10 -15.03
C ARG A 164 -11.45 -6.28 -14.17
N ALA A 165 -10.80 -6.03 -13.05
CA ALA A 165 -10.39 -7.07 -12.11
C ALA A 165 -11.60 -7.83 -11.55
N ARG A 166 -12.67 -7.11 -11.18
CA ARG A 166 -13.93 -7.72 -10.69
C ARG A 166 -14.62 -8.56 -11.75
N GLU A 167 -14.64 -8.12 -13.01
CA GLU A 167 -15.22 -8.87 -14.12
C GLU A 167 -14.50 -10.20 -14.33
N ARG A 168 -13.16 -10.23 -14.18
CA ARG A 168 -12.37 -11.48 -14.31
C ARG A 168 -12.59 -12.44 -13.14
N GLY A 169 -12.75 -11.94 -11.94
CA GLY A 169 -12.98 -12.75 -10.74
C GLY A 169 -14.37 -13.40 -10.68
N GLY A 170 -15.31 -12.93 -11.49
CA GLY A 170 -16.69 -13.44 -11.57
C GLY A 170 -16.94 -14.53 -12.61
N ARG A 171 -15.91 -15.08 -13.27
CA ARG A 171 -16.03 -16.13 -14.29
C ARG A 171 -15.52 -17.47 -13.77
#